data_d9dfce4e6bc6ce4722a3251a6b611b88
#
_entry.id   d9dfce4e6bc6ce4722a3251a6b611b88
#
_cell.length_a   1.000
_cell.length_b   1.000
_cell.length_c   1.000
_cell.angle_alpha   90.00
_cell.angle_beta   90.00
_cell.angle_gamma   90.00
#
_symmetry.space_group_name_H-M   'P 1'
#
loop_
_entity.id
_entity.type
_entity.pdbx_description
1 polymer ?
#
loop_
_entity_poly.entity_id
_entity_poly.type
_entity_poly.pdbx_seq_one_letter_code
_entity_poly.pdbx_strand_id
1 'polypeptide(L)'
;KKRRQARNYRTFSEKIFMLTEREVLSTINMLRSEHLDVRTVTLGINLFDCASHDFDVFEVKVRSKINRYAKRLVETCDAVGDRYGIPVVNKRIAVSPIGTVGAGFSREQMVRACCILDDCAKEVGVDFIGGFGALVEKGITPGERNLIDALPEALSCTDRICSSINVGSTKTGINMDAVSLMGRTIVDVAQA
;
A
#
# COMPACT_ATOMS: atom_id res chain seq x y z
N LYS A 1 -22.85 21.27 39.45
CA LYS A 1 -23.20 19.86 39.15
C LYS A 1 -22.89 19.59 37.68
N LYS A 2 -21.64 19.18 37.33
CA LYS A 2 -21.22 18.76 35.99
C LYS A 2 -21.40 17.24 35.91
N ARG A 3 -22.38 16.76 35.16
CA ARG A 3 -22.49 15.34 34.80
C ARG A 3 -21.45 15.04 33.69
N ARG A 4 -20.42 14.23 34.03
CA ARG A 4 -19.54 13.58 33.07
C ARG A 4 -20.36 12.54 32.30
N GLN A 5 -20.57 12.75 31.01
CA GLN A 5 -20.98 11.68 30.13
C GLN A 5 -19.78 10.78 29.86
N ALA A 6 -19.78 9.60 30.46
CA ALA A 6 -18.89 8.52 30.09
C ALA A 6 -19.30 8.00 28.70
N ARG A 7 -18.45 8.21 27.69
CA ARG A 7 -18.58 7.59 26.39
C ARG A 7 -18.21 6.11 26.54
N ASN A 8 -19.22 5.25 26.52
CA ASN A 8 -19.07 3.80 26.44
C ASN A 8 -18.40 3.46 25.09
N TYR A 9 -17.11 3.22 25.11
CA TYR A 9 -16.47 2.43 24.07
C TYR A 9 -16.87 0.97 24.29
N ARG A 10 -17.94 0.54 23.64
CA ARG A 10 -18.25 -0.89 23.56
C ARG A 10 -17.09 -1.57 22.82
N THR A 11 -16.36 -2.36 23.53
CA THR A 11 -15.37 -3.30 23.01
C THR A 11 -16.00 -4.16 21.93
N PHE A 12 -15.31 -4.26 20.79
CA PHE A 12 -15.71 -4.99 19.58
C PHE A 12 -15.79 -6.52 19.79
N SER A 13 -15.68 -6.97 21.06
CA SER A 13 -15.45 -8.38 21.43
C SER A 13 -16.70 -9.22 21.69
N GLU A 14 -17.94 -8.67 21.59
CA GLU A 14 -19.13 -9.44 22.02
C GLU A 14 -20.36 -9.34 21.12
N LYS A 15 -20.18 -9.14 19.81
CA LYS A 15 -21.22 -9.58 18.89
C LYS A 15 -20.80 -10.92 18.31
N ILE A 16 -21.21 -12.02 18.93
CA ILE A 16 -21.34 -13.30 18.24
C ILE A 16 -22.37 -13.05 17.14
N PHE A 17 -21.88 -12.69 15.95
CA PHE A 17 -22.69 -12.67 14.75
C PHE A 17 -23.00 -14.12 14.44
N MET A 18 -24.18 -14.60 14.84
CA MET A 18 -24.67 -15.88 14.32
C MET A 18 -24.91 -15.68 12.82
N LEU A 19 -24.21 -16.45 12.01
CA LEU A 19 -24.44 -16.52 10.58
C LEU A 19 -25.89 -16.98 10.36
N THR A 20 -26.64 -16.25 9.57
CA THR A 20 -27.99 -16.67 9.19
C THR A 20 -27.92 -17.76 8.11
N GLU A 21 -28.93 -18.63 8.03
CA GLU A 21 -29.03 -19.67 7.00
C GLU A 21 -28.89 -19.06 5.59
N ARG A 22 -29.46 -17.88 5.36
CA ARG A 22 -29.37 -17.15 4.09
C ARG A 22 -27.93 -16.73 3.75
N GLU A 23 -27.15 -16.29 4.73
CA GLU A 23 -25.73 -15.93 4.52
C GLU A 23 -24.89 -17.16 4.20
N VAL A 24 -25.15 -18.28 4.87
CA VAL A 24 -24.48 -19.57 4.57
C VAL A 24 -24.79 -20.03 3.15
N LEU A 25 -26.07 -20.04 2.76
CA LEU A 25 -26.48 -20.45 1.41
C LEU A 25 -25.90 -19.51 0.33
N SER A 26 -25.90 -18.20 0.58
CA SER A 26 -25.29 -17.22 -0.32
C SER A 26 -23.79 -17.47 -0.52
N THR A 27 -23.05 -17.76 0.56
CA THR A 27 -21.62 -18.09 0.50
C THR A 27 -21.37 -19.39 -0.26
N ILE A 28 -22.18 -20.41 -0.03
CA ILE A 28 -22.08 -21.70 -0.76
C ILE A 28 -22.32 -21.49 -2.25
N ASN A 29 -23.32 -20.71 -2.63
CA ASN A 29 -23.59 -20.38 -4.03
C ASN A 29 -22.44 -19.62 -4.67
N MET A 30 -21.91 -18.62 -3.99
CA MET A 30 -20.75 -17.83 -4.44
C MET A 30 -19.53 -18.71 -4.70
N LEU A 31 -19.23 -19.65 -3.80
CA LEU A 31 -18.05 -20.53 -3.94
C LEU A 31 -18.24 -21.62 -4.98
N ARG A 32 -19.43 -22.29 -5.02
CA ARG A 32 -19.69 -23.45 -5.86
C ARG A 32 -20.16 -23.13 -7.27
N SER A 33 -20.98 -22.11 -7.43
CA SER A 33 -21.62 -21.77 -8.70
C SER A 33 -20.94 -20.60 -9.42
N GLU A 34 -20.49 -19.59 -8.65
CA GLU A 34 -19.91 -18.37 -9.21
C GLU A 34 -18.39 -18.35 -9.15
N HIS A 35 -17.77 -19.28 -8.39
CA HIS A 35 -16.31 -19.41 -8.23
C HIS A 35 -15.64 -18.10 -7.79
N LEU A 36 -16.33 -17.31 -6.94
CA LEU A 36 -15.82 -16.05 -6.44
C LEU A 36 -14.92 -16.26 -5.22
N ASP A 37 -13.85 -15.49 -5.17
CA ASP A 37 -12.95 -15.39 -4.03
C ASP A 37 -12.70 -13.90 -3.67
N VAL A 38 -12.15 -13.63 -2.48
CA VAL A 38 -11.65 -12.29 -2.13
C VAL A 38 -10.20 -12.20 -2.61
N ARG A 39 -10.01 -11.65 -3.79
CA ARG A 39 -8.67 -11.55 -4.42
C ARG A 39 -7.71 -10.73 -3.61
N THR A 40 -8.16 -9.63 -3.02
CA THR A 40 -7.26 -8.71 -2.32
C THR A 40 -7.99 -7.89 -1.28
N VAL A 41 -7.39 -7.77 -0.10
CA VAL A 41 -7.70 -6.74 0.90
C VAL A 41 -6.54 -5.76 0.94
N THR A 42 -6.83 -4.47 0.79
CA THR A 42 -5.82 -3.41 0.78
C THR A 42 -6.06 -2.40 1.89
N LEU A 43 -5.07 -2.19 2.75
CA LEU A 43 -5.09 -1.15 3.77
C LEU A 43 -4.41 0.12 3.22
N GLY A 44 -5.17 1.21 3.10
CA GLY A 44 -4.62 2.51 2.72
C GLY A 44 -4.00 3.24 3.91
N ILE A 45 -2.74 3.67 3.79
CA ILE A 45 -2.03 4.44 4.83
C ILE A 45 -1.50 5.73 4.20
N ASN A 46 -2.00 6.88 4.70
CA ASN A 46 -1.47 8.19 4.30
C ASN A 46 -0.11 8.42 4.97
N LEU A 47 0.93 8.79 4.20
CA LEU A 47 2.29 9.06 4.67
C LEU A 47 2.70 10.54 4.60
N PHE A 48 1.81 11.47 4.25
CA PHE A 48 2.18 12.89 4.13
C PHE A 48 2.66 13.51 5.44
N ASP A 49 2.17 13.06 6.58
CA ASP A 49 2.63 13.48 7.91
C ASP A 49 3.98 12.88 8.31
N CYS A 50 4.48 11.89 7.56
CA CYS A 50 5.82 11.34 7.72
C CYS A 50 6.87 12.13 6.95
N ALA A 51 6.46 13.00 6.00
CA ALA A 51 7.38 13.80 5.19
C ALA A 51 8.35 14.58 6.08
N SER A 52 9.63 14.58 5.73
CA SER A 52 10.70 15.25 6.45
C SER A 52 11.88 15.52 5.51
N HIS A 53 12.60 16.62 5.74
CA HIS A 53 13.88 16.87 5.08
C HIS A 53 14.99 15.95 5.61
N ASP A 54 14.87 15.54 6.88
CA ASP A 54 15.73 14.55 7.51
C ASP A 54 15.21 13.15 7.19
N PHE A 55 16.02 12.37 6.47
CA PHE A 55 15.66 11.04 6.03
C PHE A 55 15.50 10.05 7.20
N ASP A 56 16.32 10.17 8.25
CA ASP A 56 16.25 9.26 9.40
C ASP A 56 14.94 9.49 10.20
N VAL A 57 14.50 10.75 10.28
CA VAL A 57 13.18 11.09 10.86
C VAL A 57 12.04 10.53 10.01
N PHE A 58 12.14 10.61 8.67
CA PHE A 58 11.18 10.00 7.76
C PHE A 58 11.11 8.48 7.98
N GLU A 59 12.25 7.79 8.02
CA GLU A 59 12.33 6.34 8.24
C GLU A 59 11.61 5.92 9.53
N VAL A 60 11.95 6.55 10.67
CA VAL A 60 11.34 6.25 11.97
C VAL A 60 9.82 6.43 11.94
N LYS A 61 9.34 7.53 11.34
CA LYS A 61 7.91 7.81 11.23
C LYS A 61 7.19 6.78 10.37
N VAL A 62 7.75 6.40 9.21
CA VAL A 62 7.14 5.43 8.29
C VAL A 62 7.07 4.05 8.94
N ARG A 63 8.17 3.55 9.50
CA ARG A 63 8.20 2.26 10.21
C ARG A 63 7.17 2.22 11.36
N SER A 64 7.18 3.24 12.22
CA SER A 64 6.23 3.34 13.33
C SER A 64 4.78 3.35 12.85
N LYS A 65 4.49 4.11 11.78
CA LYS A 65 3.13 4.27 11.28
C LYS A 65 2.62 2.99 10.63
N ILE A 66 3.39 2.36 9.75
CA ILE A 66 3.01 1.10 9.10
C ILE A 66 2.79 0.02 10.16
N ASN A 67 3.72 -0.17 11.09
CA ASN A 67 3.58 -1.14 12.16
C ASN A 67 2.33 -0.88 13.01
N ARG A 68 2.06 0.37 13.37
CA ARG A 68 0.89 0.71 14.18
C ARG A 68 -0.44 0.32 13.53
N TYR A 69 -0.59 0.59 12.24
CA TYR A 69 -1.86 0.40 11.53
C TYR A 69 -2.00 -0.99 10.91
N ALA A 70 -0.91 -1.60 10.44
CA ALA A 70 -0.95 -2.84 9.69
C ALA A 70 -0.65 -4.10 10.52
N LYS A 71 -0.18 -3.96 11.76
CA LYS A 71 0.21 -5.10 12.64
C LYS A 71 -0.81 -6.24 12.69
N ARG A 72 -2.11 -5.93 12.63
CA ARG A 72 -3.18 -6.92 12.74
C ARG A 72 -3.88 -7.21 11.41
N LEU A 73 -3.38 -6.67 10.29
CA LEU A 73 -4.05 -6.80 9.01
C LEU A 73 -4.16 -8.27 8.57
N VAL A 74 -3.05 -8.98 8.58
CA VAL A 74 -2.97 -10.39 8.14
C VAL A 74 -3.85 -11.27 9.04
N GLU A 75 -3.65 -11.21 10.35
CA GLU A 75 -4.44 -11.96 11.34
C GLU A 75 -5.96 -11.70 11.18
N THR A 76 -6.32 -10.44 10.96
CA THR A 76 -7.75 -10.09 10.80
C THR A 76 -8.32 -10.64 9.49
N CYS A 77 -7.56 -10.58 8.38
CA CYS A 77 -8.00 -11.14 7.11
C CYS A 77 -8.16 -12.66 7.18
N ASP A 78 -7.22 -13.34 7.81
CA ASP A 78 -7.28 -14.80 7.97
C ASP A 78 -8.47 -15.20 8.85
N ALA A 79 -8.68 -14.54 9.98
CA ALA A 79 -9.84 -14.80 10.85
C ALA A 79 -11.19 -14.53 10.16
N VAL A 80 -11.26 -13.53 9.28
CA VAL A 80 -12.45 -13.26 8.47
C VAL A 80 -12.62 -14.35 7.41
N GLY A 81 -11.54 -14.74 6.73
CA GLY A 81 -11.55 -15.82 5.75
C GLY A 81 -12.04 -17.13 6.34
N ASP A 82 -11.49 -17.51 7.50
CA ASP A 82 -11.89 -18.73 8.23
C ASP A 82 -13.36 -18.69 8.66
N ARG A 83 -13.80 -17.52 9.17
CA ARG A 83 -15.19 -17.36 9.63
C ARG A 83 -16.21 -17.54 8.53
N TYR A 84 -15.94 -17.04 7.33
CA TYR A 84 -16.88 -17.06 6.20
C TYR A 84 -16.59 -18.17 5.19
N GLY A 85 -15.49 -18.92 5.36
CA GLY A 85 -15.07 -19.96 4.43
C GLY A 85 -14.62 -19.43 3.08
N ILE A 86 -14.20 -18.14 3.02
CA ILE A 86 -13.78 -17.46 1.79
C ILE A 86 -12.32 -17.02 1.97
N PRO A 87 -11.37 -17.62 1.23
CA PRO A 87 -9.97 -17.24 1.37
C PRO A 87 -9.73 -15.81 0.89
N VAL A 88 -8.93 -15.04 1.64
CA VAL A 88 -8.36 -13.76 1.19
C VAL A 88 -7.00 -14.05 0.58
N VAL A 89 -6.91 -13.98 -0.75
CA VAL A 89 -5.72 -14.42 -1.50
C VAL A 89 -4.53 -13.52 -1.23
N ASN A 90 -4.71 -12.17 -1.30
CA ASN A 90 -3.64 -11.22 -1.09
C ASN A 90 -4.01 -10.18 -0.02
N LYS A 91 -3.08 -9.87 0.87
CA LYS A 91 -3.16 -8.78 1.85
C LYS A 91 -2.13 -7.72 1.46
N ARG A 92 -2.59 -6.50 1.21
CA ARG A 92 -1.75 -5.42 0.67
C ARG A 92 -1.84 -4.15 1.50
N ILE A 93 -0.80 -3.35 1.43
CA ILE A 93 -0.81 -1.96 1.89
C ILE A 93 -0.66 -1.05 0.68
N ALA A 94 -1.41 0.05 0.66
CA ALA A 94 -1.22 1.14 -0.28
C ALA A 94 -0.83 2.40 0.49
N VAL A 95 0.30 3.00 0.14
CA VAL A 95 0.79 4.23 0.76
C VAL A 95 0.64 5.42 -0.19
N SER A 96 0.73 6.64 0.36
CA SER A 96 0.78 7.86 -0.45
C SER A 96 1.97 7.81 -1.41
N PRO A 97 1.87 8.40 -2.63
CA PRO A 97 2.94 8.37 -3.62
C PRO A 97 4.27 8.87 -3.04
N ILE A 98 5.28 8.01 -3.03
CA ILE A 98 6.60 8.34 -2.43
C ILE A 98 7.30 9.45 -3.20
N GLY A 99 7.10 9.58 -4.51
CA GLY A 99 7.60 10.71 -5.28
C GLY A 99 7.13 12.07 -4.77
N THR A 100 5.95 12.12 -4.14
CA THR A 100 5.42 13.35 -3.51
C THR A 100 5.85 13.49 -2.07
N VAL A 101 5.78 12.41 -1.27
CA VAL A 101 6.16 12.42 0.16
C VAL A 101 7.64 12.70 0.33
N GLY A 102 8.49 12.12 -0.52
CA GLY A 102 9.94 12.28 -0.55
C GLY A 102 10.42 13.25 -1.64
N ALA A 103 9.68 14.33 -1.93
CA ALA A 103 10.00 15.24 -3.02
C ALA A 103 11.41 15.87 -2.95
N GLY A 104 12.01 15.94 -1.76
CA GLY A 104 13.37 16.44 -1.53
C GLY A 104 14.46 15.35 -1.48
N PHE A 105 14.10 14.08 -1.69
CA PHE A 105 15.06 12.97 -1.56
C PHE A 105 15.94 12.82 -2.79
N SER A 106 17.23 12.46 -2.55
CA SER A 106 18.13 12.04 -3.59
C SER A 106 17.74 10.66 -4.16
N ARG A 107 18.35 10.26 -5.27
CA ARG A 107 18.16 8.93 -5.86
C ARG A 107 18.48 7.82 -4.86
N GLU A 108 19.59 7.93 -4.14
CA GLU A 108 20.03 6.95 -3.12
C GLU A 108 19.05 6.88 -1.95
N GLN A 109 18.48 8.03 -1.54
CA GLN A 109 17.45 8.08 -0.51
C GLN A 109 16.14 7.44 -0.99
N MET A 110 15.80 7.56 -2.28
CA MET A 110 14.65 6.86 -2.85
C MET A 110 14.83 5.33 -2.83
N VAL A 111 16.04 4.82 -3.16
CA VAL A 111 16.34 3.38 -3.03
C VAL A 111 16.19 2.94 -1.57
N ARG A 112 16.77 3.67 -0.62
CA ARG A 112 16.62 3.37 0.81
C ARG A 112 15.15 3.40 1.26
N ALA A 113 14.36 4.36 0.78
CA ALA A 113 12.92 4.43 1.09
C ALA A 113 12.16 3.19 0.58
N CYS A 114 12.53 2.66 -0.58
CA CYS A 114 11.99 1.41 -1.11
C CYS A 114 12.33 0.23 -0.20
N CYS A 115 13.59 0.09 0.21
CA CYS A 115 14.01 -0.97 1.13
C CYS A 115 13.30 -0.89 2.49
N ILE A 116 13.10 0.31 3.04
CA ILE A 116 12.36 0.52 4.29
C ILE A 116 10.91 0.03 4.17
N LEU A 117 10.25 0.31 3.05
CA LEU A 117 8.88 -0.17 2.80
C LEU A 117 8.85 -1.70 2.66
N ASP A 118 9.85 -2.30 2.02
CA ASP A 118 9.98 -3.76 1.87
C ASP A 118 10.19 -4.45 3.23
N ASP A 119 11.07 -3.90 4.06
CA ASP A 119 11.25 -4.36 5.44
C ASP A 119 9.94 -4.30 6.21
N CYS A 120 9.22 -3.17 6.14
CA CYS A 120 7.91 -3.05 6.78
C CYS A 120 6.91 -4.08 6.27
N ALA A 121 6.90 -4.38 4.95
CA ALA A 121 6.04 -5.41 4.38
C ALA A 121 6.37 -6.80 4.94
N LYS A 122 7.65 -7.12 5.08
CA LYS A 122 8.14 -8.37 5.68
C LYS A 122 7.79 -8.45 7.15
N GLU A 123 7.97 -7.37 7.92
CA GLU A 123 7.66 -7.31 9.36
C GLU A 123 6.17 -7.53 9.66
N VAL A 124 5.27 -6.91 8.88
CA VAL A 124 3.81 -7.04 9.09
C VAL A 124 3.21 -8.25 8.36
N GLY A 125 3.99 -8.92 7.50
CA GLY A 125 3.60 -10.15 6.81
C GLY A 125 2.65 -9.94 5.62
N VAL A 126 2.55 -8.73 5.06
CA VAL A 126 1.72 -8.47 3.87
C VAL A 126 2.42 -8.93 2.60
N ASP A 127 1.64 -9.26 1.57
CA ASP A 127 2.17 -9.76 0.30
C ASP A 127 2.84 -8.65 -0.50
N PHE A 128 2.24 -7.43 -0.52
CA PHE A 128 2.76 -6.29 -1.28
C PHE A 128 2.49 -4.96 -0.59
N ILE A 129 3.40 -3.99 -0.82
CA ILE A 129 3.16 -2.55 -0.60
C ILE A 129 3.20 -1.84 -1.94
N GLY A 130 2.10 -1.15 -2.28
CA GLY A 130 1.99 -0.23 -3.40
C GLY A 130 2.11 1.22 -2.94
N GLY A 131 2.50 2.11 -3.87
CA GLY A 131 2.68 3.54 -3.61
C GLY A 131 4.12 4.02 -3.76
N PHE A 132 5.08 3.13 -4.02
CA PHE A 132 6.40 3.54 -4.48
C PHE A 132 6.29 4.02 -5.93
N GLY A 133 5.80 5.25 -6.12
CA GLY A 133 5.44 5.77 -7.42
C GLY A 133 5.33 7.28 -7.48
N ALA A 134 5.02 7.79 -8.67
CA ALA A 134 4.91 9.21 -8.97
C ALA A 134 3.71 9.52 -9.89
N LEU A 135 3.27 10.78 -9.86
CA LEU A 135 2.14 11.30 -10.64
C LEU A 135 2.65 12.38 -11.61
N VAL A 136 3.13 11.95 -12.78
CA VAL A 136 3.86 12.80 -13.72
C VAL A 136 3.05 13.25 -14.93
N GLU A 137 1.73 13.16 -14.88
CA GLU A 137 0.85 13.54 -15.99
C GLU A 137 0.89 15.04 -16.33
N LYS A 138 1.29 15.90 -15.37
CA LYS A 138 1.40 17.37 -15.54
C LYS A 138 2.84 17.85 -15.71
N GLY A 139 3.80 16.97 -15.62
CA GLY A 139 5.24 17.26 -15.61
C GLY A 139 5.95 16.42 -14.58
N ILE A 140 7.27 16.43 -14.62
CA ILE A 140 8.13 15.63 -13.74
C ILE A 140 8.89 16.58 -12.83
N THR A 141 8.65 16.49 -11.54
CA THR A 141 9.42 17.23 -10.52
C THR A 141 10.80 16.59 -10.31
N PRO A 142 11.80 17.30 -9.74
CA PRO A 142 13.09 16.70 -9.42
C PRO A 142 13.01 15.45 -8.54
N GLY A 143 12.13 15.46 -7.53
CA GLY A 143 11.94 14.30 -6.64
C GLY A 143 11.33 13.09 -7.34
N GLU A 144 10.33 13.32 -8.21
CA GLU A 144 9.75 12.27 -9.03
C GLU A 144 10.76 11.73 -10.05
N ARG A 145 11.63 12.59 -10.60
CA ARG A 145 12.72 12.17 -11.46
C ARG A 145 13.70 11.25 -10.70
N ASN A 146 14.12 11.65 -9.50
CA ASN A 146 14.99 10.85 -8.65
C ASN A 146 14.36 9.48 -8.32
N LEU A 147 13.04 9.42 -8.09
CA LEU A 147 12.33 8.16 -7.87
C LEU A 147 12.38 7.29 -9.14
N ILE A 148 12.07 7.84 -10.33
CA ILE A 148 12.08 7.10 -11.59
C ILE A 148 13.49 6.55 -11.88
N ASP A 149 14.53 7.36 -11.69
CA ASP A 149 15.92 6.97 -11.89
C ASP A 149 16.40 5.93 -10.85
N ALA A 150 15.71 5.83 -9.71
CA ALA A 150 15.99 4.83 -8.67
C ALA A 150 15.32 3.46 -8.94
N LEU A 151 14.27 3.39 -9.80
CA LEU A 151 13.46 2.19 -9.98
C LEU A 151 14.25 0.92 -10.30
N PRO A 152 15.23 0.91 -11.22
CA PRO A 152 15.94 -0.31 -11.55
C PRO A 152 16.64 -0.91 -10.33
N GLU A 153 17.36 -0.10 -9.57
CA GLU A 153 18.06 -0.54 -8.35
C GLU A 153 17.08 -0.86 -7.22
N ALA A 154 16.07 -0.02 -6.99
CA ALA A 154 15.12 -0.18 -5.92
C ALA A 154 14.27 -1.46 -6.06
N LEU A 155 13.82 -1.78 -7.26
CA LEU A 155 12.99 -2.96 -7.50
C LEU A 155 13.82 -4.25 -7.58
N SER A 156 15.09 -4.19 -7.99
CA SER A 156 15.96 -5.36 -8.00
C SER A 156 16.40 -5.81 -6.61
N CYS A 157 16.41 -4.90 -5.62
CA CYS A 157 16.78 -5.22 -4.23
C CYS A 157 15.61 -5.44 -3.28
N THR A 158 14.36 -5.44 -3.76
CA THR A 158 13.15 -5.61 -2.94
C THR A 158 12.24 -6.71 -3.47
N ASP A 159 11.50 -7.38 -2.57
CA ASP A 159 10.66 -8.53 -2.90
C ASP A 159 9.16 -8.21 -2.93
N ARG A 160 8.72 -7.22 -2.14
CA ARG A 160 7.30 -6.97 -1.86
C ARG A 160 6.84 -5.56 -2.25
N ILE A 161 7.62 -4.85 -3.04
CA ILE A 161 7.28 -3.50 -3.48
C ILE A 161 6.72 -3.51 -4.89
N CYS A 162 5.60 -2.81 -5.07
CA CYS A 162 5.03 -2.53 -6.37
C CYS A 162 5.18 -1.05 -6.69
N SER A 163 5.69 -0.74 -7.88
CA SER A 163 5.80 0.62 -8.38
C SER A 163 4.75 0.92 -9.44
N SER A 164 4.31 2.17 -9.49
CA SER A 164 3.44 2.69 -10.54
C SER A 164 3.74 4.15 -10.83
N ILE A 165 3.90 4.48 -12.11
CA ILE A 165 4.09 5.85 -12.56
C ILE A 165 2.89 6.27 -13.41
N ASN A 166 2.14 7.27 -12.96
CA ASN A 166 0.98 7.77 -13.68
C ASN A 166 1.42 8.83 -14.70
N VAL A 167 1.37 8.48 -15.99
CA VAL A 167 1.83 9.34 -17.09
C VAL A 167 0.69 10.11 -17.78
N GLY A 168 -0.57 9.88 -17.39
CA GLY A 168 -1.71 10.53 -18.01
C GLY A 168 -2.99 10.45 -17.21
N SER A 169 -3.91 11.38 -17.50
CA SER A 169 -5.27 11.38 -16.94
C SER A 169 -6.28 11.93 -17.94
N THR A 170 -7.56 11.66 -17.71
CA THR A 170 -8.64 12.18 -18.55
C THR A 170 -8.74 13.72 -18.55
N LYS A 171 -8.18 14.37 -17.52
CA LYS A 171 -8.19 15.83 -17.39
C LYS A 171 -6.97 16.50 -18.02
N THR A 172 -5.81 15.88 -17.95
CA THR A 172 -4.53 16.48 -18.36
C THR A 172 -3.99 15.91 -19.66
N GLY A 173 -4.57 14.83 -20.16
CA GLY A 173 -4.02 14.10 -21.30
C GLY A 173 -2.83 13.23 -20.89
N ILE A 174 -1.97 12.91 -21.85
CA ILE A 174 -0.82 12.02 -21.69
C ILE A 174 0.47 12.85 -21.81
N ASN A 175 1.36 12.69 -20.84
CA ASN A 175 2.72 13.25 -20.88
C ASN A 175 3.62 12.32 -21.70
N MET A 176 3.86 12.67 -22.99
CA MET A 176 4.63 11.83 -23.91
C MET A 176 6.12 11.74 -23.54
N ASP A 177 6.69 12.76 -22.89
CA ASP A 177 8.06 12.73 -22.39
C ASP A 177 8.20 11.70 -21.25
N ALA A 178 7.20 11.66 -20.37
CA ALA A 178 7.12 10.65 -19.31
C ALA A 178 6.93 9.24 -19.90
N VAL A 179 6.11 9.07 -20.94
CA VAL A 179 5.95 7.78 -21.64
C VAL A 179 7.28 7.30 -22.24
N SER A 180 8.02 8.19 -22.92
CA SER A 180 9.33 7.87 -23.49
C SER A 180 10.36 7.52 -22.42
N LEU A 181 10.37 8.25 -21.29
CA LEU A 181 11.21 7.95 -20.15
C LEU A 181 10.88 6.58 -19.56
N MET A 182 9.61 6.31 -19.29
CA MET A 182 9.17 5.04 -18.71
C MET A 182 9.42 3.84 -19.61
N GLY A 183 9.33 4.01 -20.94
CA GLY A 183 9.70 2.96 -21.88
C GLY A 183 11.16 2.48 -21.71
N ARG A 184 12.09 3.40 -21.47
CA ARG A 184 13.49 3.07 -21.16
C ARG A 184 13.61 2.47 -19.77
N THR A 185 13.03 3.11 -18.77
CA THR A 185 13.10 2.64 -17.37
C THR A 185 12.56 1.20 -17.21
N ILE A 186 11.51 0.82 -17.93
CA ILE A 186 10.98 -0.57 -17.90
C ILE A 186 12.02 -1.57 -18.43
N VAL A 187 12.76 -1.20 -19.49
CA VAL A 187 13.84 -2.05 -20.02
C VAL A 187 14.96 -2.16 -19.01
N ASP A 188 15.37 -1.05 -18.38
CA ASP A 188 16.42 -1.02 -17.37
C ASP A 188 16.06 -1.87 -16.13
N VAL A 189 14.79 -1.78 -15.66
CA VAL A 189 14.27 -2.64 -14.58
C VAL A 189 14.29 -4.13 -14.94
N ALA A 190 14.00 -4.46 -16.20
CA ALA A 190 14.01 -5.86 -16.65
C ALA A 190 15.41 -6.44 -16.81
N GLN A 191 16.45 -5.61 -16.86
CA GLN A 191 17.85 -6.00 -16.97
C GLN A 191 18.59 -6.02 -15.62
N ALA A 192 18.04 -5.35 -14.60
CA ALA A 192 18.59 -5.27 -13.25
C ALA A 192 18.25 -6.51 -12.42
#